data_a8b2a609c64a7f366d26774dacc04172
#
_entry.id   a8b2a609c64a7f366d26774dacc04172
#
_cell.length_a   1.000
_cell.length_b   1.000
_cell.length_c   1.000
_cell.angle_alpha   90.00
_cell.angle_beta   90.00
_cell.angle_gamma   90.00
#
_symmetry.space_group_name_H-M   'P 1'
#
loop_
_entity.id
_entity.type
_entity.pdbx_description
1 polymer ?
#
loop_
_entity_poly.entity_id
_entity_poly.type
_entity_poly.pdbx_seq_one_letter_code
_entity_poly.pdbx_strand_id
1 'polypeptide(L)'
;MAAFWFVLSKGATMLVILGFCMIAVFMVLVMAKRMTPIAALIIVPIIFGLFAGHGLDMGDMVIESLLKLAPTAGLLFFAIIFFGTMIDVGLFDPLIRLILRFVKDDPVRLVVGTALLTTIVSLDGDGSTTFIIVTSALLPIYMRLGMNPVTLTVVAAMSNGVLNTVPWGGSTARASAALNVSPIDIFVPMVPAIAAGLVTVLVLGYFMGIQERNRLGKLELQASPGFLRKARVGEPEIIGADNGRSFTRAVYSERTATGSIGTPRTGSSVVISNNFAAELDGVKGILDRPNARPKLIWFNLILTLAVMVTLVVDVTEPVVIFMIAASVALVINFPRIKQQSEQLKAHADSVISVVGMVFAASVLTGVLDGTGMVDAMAKWLVGIVPDQMGPFMALIAGALSVPLTFIMTNDAFYFGVLPILAQTAEHFGIGGVEMARASLVGQALHQSSPLVASFLLLIGLANVNLADHFKKVIWRGAIVAGVMLLVGGLTLAYPLF
;
A
#
# COMPACT_ATOMS: atom_id res chain seq x y z
N MET A 1 -26.18 3.49 48.43
CA MET A 1 -25.00 2.94 47.74
C MET A 1 -25.38 1.94 46.65
N ALA A 2 -26.17 0.88 46.88
CA ALA A 2 -26.56 -0.11 45.85
C ALA A 2 -27.26 0.47 44.61
N ALA A 3 -28.18 1.45 44.79
CA ALA A 3 -28.86 2.11 43.67
C ALA A 3 -27.90 2.96 42.83
N PHE A 4 -26.90 3.60 43.42
CA PHE A 4 -25.86 4.37 42.74
C PHE A 4 -24.93 3.46 41.93
N TRP A 5 -24.52 2.32 42.49
CA TRP A 5 -23.76 1.30 41.77
C TRP A 5 -24.56 0.67 40.64
N PHE A 6 -25.87 0.46 40.79
CA PHE A 6 -26.74 -0.09 39.75
C PHE A 6 -26.96 0.89 38.58
N VAL A 7 -27.05 2.19 38.85
CA VAL A 7 -27.14 3.23 37.78
C VAL A 7 -25.82 3.41 37.09
N LEU A 8 -24.68 3.40 37.79
CA LEU A 8 -23.34 3.43 37.20
C LEU A 8 -23.07 2.19 36.34
N SER A 9 -23.46 0.99 36.80
CA SER A 9 -23.30 -0.23 35.99
C SER A 9 -24.15 -0.23 34.72
N LYS A 10 -25.38 0.33 34.78
CA LYS A 10 -26.23 0.47 33.58
C LYS A 10 -25.66 1.51 32.60
N GLY A 11 -25.12 2.62 33.07
CA GLY A 11 -24.49 3.63 32.23
C GLY A 11 -23.24 3.10 31.52
N ALA A 12 -22.36 2.41 32.28
CA ALA A 12 -21.18 1.79 31.70
C ALA A 12 -21.53 0.70 30.68
N THR A 13 -22.50 -0.15 30.96
CA THR A 13 -22.95 -1.20 29.99
C THR A 13 -23.56 -0.56 28.74
N MET A 14 -24.29 0.55 28.88
CA MET A 14 -24.83 1.28 27.71
C MET A 14 -23.71 1.84 26.81
N LEU A 15 -22.67 2.45 27.40
CA LEU A 15 -21.53 2.99 26.65
C LEU A 15 -20.74 1.87 25.92
N VAL A 16 -20.56 0.70 26.56
CA VAL A 16 -19.96 -0.48 25.93
C VAL A 16 -20.75 -0.89 24.68
N ILE A 17 -22.08 -1.04 24.83
CA ILE A 17 -22.94 -1.44 23.71
C ILE A 17 -22.92 -0.38 22.61
N LEU A 18 -23.05 0.91 22.94
CA LEU A 18 -23.00 1.99 21.96
C LEU A 18 -21.67 2.04 21.21
N GLY A 19 -20.54 1.88 21.91
CA GLY A 19 -19.22 1.88 21.32
C GLY A 19 -19.03 0.72 20.33
N PHE A 20 -19.33 -0.52 20.74
CA PHE A 20 -19.25 -1.66 19.83
C PHE A 20 -20.24 -1.58 18.67
N CYS A 21 -21.48 -1.11 18.89
CA CYS A 21 -22.45 -0.91 17.82
C CYS A 21 -22.00 0.18 16.85
N MET A 22 -21.43 1.29 17.33
CA MET A 22 -20.88 2.35 16.49
C MET A 22 -19.78 1.82 15.56
N ILE A 23 -18.81 1.09 16.12
CA ILE A 23 -17.73 0.48 15.34
C ILE A 23 -18.29 -0.54 14.35
N ALA A 24 -19.22 -1.41 14.77
CA ALA A 24 -19.85 -2.39 13.90
C ALA A 24 -20.60 -1.73 12.73
N VAL A 25 -21.39 -0.67 13.01
CA VAL A 25 -22.13 0.07 11.97
C VAL A 25 -21.15 0.77 11.01
N PHE A 26 -20.11 1.43 11.55
CA PHE A 26 -19.05 2.02 10.73
C PHE A 26 -18.42 0.97 9.79
N MET A 27 -17.98 -0.17 10.34
CA MET A 27 -17.37 -1.25 9.57
C MET A 27 -18.31 -1.80 8.48
N VAL A 28 -19.58 -2.08 8.85
CA VAL A 28 -20.57 -2.60 7.89
C VAL A 28 -20.82 -1.62 6.76
N LEU A 29 -21.00 -0.32 7.04
CA LEU A 29 -21.25 0.69 6.01
C LEU A 29 -20.08 0.86 5.05
N VAL A 30 -18.84 0.84 5.56
CA VAL A 30 -17.62 0.95 4.74
C VAL A 30 -17.41 -0.32 3.92
N MET A 31 -17.49 -1.51 4.55
CA MET A 31 -17.26 -2.79 3.87
C MET A 31 -18.34 -3.11 2.84
N ALA A 32 -19.60 -2.78 3.12
CA ALA A 32 -20.72 -2.90 2.17
C ALA A 32 -20.69 -1.83 1.07
N LYS A 33 -19.67 -0.93 1.05
CA LYS A 33 -19.53 0.17 0.08
C LYS A 33 -20.75 1.09 0.02
N ARG A 34 -21.46 1.26 1.14
CA ARG A 34 -22.62 2.14 1.24
C ARG A 34 -22.24 3.59 1.56
N MET A 35 -21.09 3.79 2.17
CA MET A 35 -20.52 5.10 2.49
C MET A 35 -19.02 5.10 2.22
N THR A 36 -18.49 6.27 1.85
CA THR A 36 -17.03 6.45 1.82
C THR A 36 -16.49 6.43 3.26
N PRO A 37 -15.24 5.96 3.50
CA PRO A 37 -14.66 5.95 4.84
C PRO A 37 -14.70 7.33 5.51
N ILE A 38 -14.40 8.41 4.78
CA ILE A 38 -14.46 9.78 5.28
C ILE A 38 -15.86 10.12 5.80
N ALA A 39 -16.90 9.85 5.00
CA ALA A 39 -18.28 10.16 5.41
C ALA A 39 -18.73 9.29 6.61
N ALA A 40 -18.34 8.02 6.64
CA ALA A 40 -18.68 7.11 7.73
C ALA A 40 -17.99 7.51 9.05
N LEU A 41 -16.69 7.92 8.98
CA LEU A 41 -15.93 8.42 10.14
C LEU A 41 -16.50 9.70 10.76
N ILE A 42 -17.29 10.47 10.00
CA ILE A 42 -17.93 11.70 10.47
C ILE A 42 -19.35 11.41 10.96
N ILE A 43 -20.19 10.80 10.12
CA ILE A 43 -21.63 10.70 10.37
C ILE A 43 -21.95 9.70 11.48
N VAL A 44 -21.29 8.52 11.44
CA VAL A 44 -21.61 7.46 12.41
C VAL A 44 -21.29 7.87 13.85
N PRO A 45 -20.09 8.41 14.17
CA PRO A 45 -19.80 8.83 15.54
C PRO A 45 -20.72 9.94 16.03
N ILE A 46 -21.08 10.91 15.20
CA ILE A 46 -22.02 11.98 15.57
C ILE A 46 -23.37 11.39 15.97
N ILE A 47 -23.92 10.46 15.22
CA ILE A 47 -25.20 9.80 15.54
C ILE A 47 -25.09 9.06 16.88
N PHE A 48 -24.05 8.28 17.10
CA PHE A 48 -23.88 7.52 18.33
C PHE A 48 -23.54 8.39 19.55
N GLY A 49 -22.81 9.51 19.35
CA GLY A 49 -22.58 10.52 20.37
C GLY A 49 -23.87 11.18 20.85
N LEU A 50 -24.81 11.43 19.93
CA LEU A 50 -26.15 11.90 20.30
C LEU A 50 -26.92 10.88 21.16
N PHE A 51 -26.84 9.58 20.81
CA PHE A 51 -27.43 8.52 21.64
C PHE A 51 -26.75 8.35 22.99
N ALA A 52 -25.47 8.71 23.11
CA ALA A 52 -24.76 8.74 24.39
C ALA A 52 -25.14 9.94 25.27
N GLY A 53 -25.97 10.85 24.77
CA GLY A 53 -26.46 12.02 25.53
C GLY A 53 -25.58 13.27 25.36
N HIS A 54 -24.58 13.25 24.49
CA HIS A 54 -23.70 14.39 24.21
C HIS A 54 -24.20 15.13 22.96
N GLY A 55 -24.92 16.24 23.17
CA GLY A 55 -25.46 17.09 22.08
C GLY A 55 -24.40 18.05 21.53
N LEU A 56 -24.42 19.30 21.98
CA LEU A 56 -23.51 20.35 21.49
C LEU A 56 -22.06 20.16 21.95
N ASP A 57 -21.83 19.48 23.08
CA ASP A 57 -20.50 19.22 23.64
C ASP A 57 -19.60 18.37 22.71
N MET A 58 -20.20 17.64 21.76
CA MET A 58 -19.43 16.91 20.75
C MET A 58 -18.58 17.82 19.88
N GLY A 59 -18.99 19.10 19.69
CA GLY A 59 -18.20 20.05 18.92
C GLY A 59 -16.82 20.27 19.55
N ASP A 60 -16.77 20.45 20.88
CA ASP A 60 -15.52 20.65 21.61
C ASP A 60 -14.65 19.39 21.60
N MET A 61 -15.23 18.20 21.77
CA MET A 61 -14.54 16.91 21.69
C MET A 61 -13.87 16.71 20.32
N VAL A 62 -14.59 17.03 19.24
CA VAL A 62 -14.07 16.93 17.88
C VAL A 62 -12.95 17.93 17.63
N ILE A 63 -13.11 19.19 18.07
CA ILE A 63 -12.08 20.24 17.90
C ILE A 63 -10.82 19.88 18.69
N GLU A 64 -10.94 19.39 19.91
CA GLU A 64 -9.78 18.95 20.71
C GLU A 64 -9.01 17.84 19.99
N SER A 65 -9.71 16.82 19.48
CA SER A 65 -9.10 15.73 18.72
C SER A 65 -8.47 16.21 17.42
N LEU A 66 -9.13 17.14 16.71
CA LEU A 66 -8.61 17.72 15.46
C LEU A 66 -7.31 18.49 15.72
N LEU A 67 -7.22 19.26 16.79
CA LEU A 67 -6.00 19.98 17.16
C LEU A 67 -4.85 19.01 17.49
N LYS A 68 -5.12 17.88 18.14
CA LYS A 68 -4.13 16.84 18.40
C LYS A 68 -3.60 16.20 17.10
N LEU A 69 -4.46 16.01 16.11
CA LEU A 69 -4.10 15.38 14.82
C LEU A 69 -3.60 16.36 13.75
N ALA A 70 -3.70 17.68 13.97
CA ALA A 70 -3.26 18.69 13.00
C ALA A 70 -1.78 18.58 12.59
N PRO A 71 -0.81 18.33 13.51
CA PRO A 71 0.60 18.13 13.13
C PRO A 71 0.76 16.90 12.23
N THR A 72 0.07 15.79 12.53
CA THR A 72 0.08 14.57 11.69
C THR A 72 -0.48 14.84 10.30
N ALA A 73 -1.60 15.53 10.20
CA ALA A 73 -2.21 15.90 8.92
C ALA A 73 -1.26 16.80 8.09
N GLY A 74 -0.60 17.78 8.72
CA GLY A 74 0.40 18.61 8.08
C GLY A 74 1.63 17.83 7.61
N LEU A 75 2.15 16.93 8.45
CA LEU A 75 3.24 16.04 8.09
C LEU A 75 2.91 15.24 6.82
N LEU A 76 1.76 14.58 6.79
CA LEU A 76 1.32 13.76 5.67
C LEU A 76 1.12 14.59 4.40
N PHE A 77 0.52 15.78 4.51
CA PHE A 77 0.36 16.70 3.39
C PHE A 77 1.70 17.02 2.72
N PHE A 78 2.66 17.50 3.48
CA PHE A 78 3.95 17.94 2.92
C PHE A 78 4.86 16.77 2.55
N ALA A 79 4.80 15.64 3.25
CA ALA A 79 5.56 14.45 2.91
C ALA A 79 5.11 13.84 1.56
N ILE A 80 3.80 13.73 1.32
CA ILE A 80 3.26 13.23 0.05
C ILE A 80 3.69 14.15 -1.11
N ILE A 81 3.60 15.46 -0.94
CA ILE A 81 4.05 16.43 -1.95
C ILE A 81 5.56 16.32 -2.19
N PHE A 82 6.37 16.19 -1.13
CA PHE A 82 7.81 16.06 -1.23
C PHE A 82 8.23 14.82 -2.00
N PHE A 83 7.78 13.63 -1.56
CA PHE A 83 8.15 12.37 -2.21
C PHE A 83 7.57 12.25 -3.61
N GLY A 84 6.31 12.66 -3.81
CA GLY A 84 5.73 12.72 -5.14
C GLY A 84 6.53 13.62 -6.09
N THR A 85 6.95 14.79 -5.61
CA THR A 85 7.86 15.67 -6.38
C THR A 85 9.18 14.97 -6.70
N MET A 86 9.83 14.30 -5.73
CA MET A 86 11.09 13.58 -5.94
C MET A 86 10.97 12.47 -6.99
N ILE A 87 9.85 11.78 -7.04
CA ILE A 87 9.55 10.78 -8.07
C ILE A 87 9.40 11.45 -9.43
N ASP A 88 8.60 12.50 -9.54
CA ASP A 88 8.30 13.17 -10.80
C ASP A 88 9.53 13.82 -11.44
N VAL A 89 10.45 14.36 -10.63
CA VAL A 89 11.71 14.92 -11.12
C VAL A 89 12.75 13.86 -11.48
N GLY A 90 12.46 12.56 -11.24
CA GLY A 90 13.28 11.44 -11.65
C GLY A 90 14.45 11.15 -10.71
N LEU A 91 14.32 11.43 -9.41
CA LEU A 91 15.37 11.13 -8.41
C LEU A 91 15.78 9.66 -8.44
N PHE A 92 14.84 8.76 -8.63
CA PHE A 92 15.07 7.30 -8.62
C PHE A 92 15.42 6.73 -10.01
N ASP A 93 15.37 7.50 -11.10
CA ASP A 93 15.60 7.02 -12.46
C ASP A 93 16.97 6.35 -12.69
N PRO A 94 18.11 6.84 -12.12
CA PRO A 94 19.38 6.14 -12.26
C PRO A 94 19.36 4.75 -11.62
N LEU A 95 18.69 4.64 -10.47
CA LEU A 95 18.59 3.38 -9.73
C LEU A 95 17.66 2.40 -10.46
N ILE A 96 16.54 2.89 -11.01
CA ILE A 96 15.65 2.11 -11.88
C ILE A 96 16.43 1.58 -13.08
N ARG A 97 17.19 2.43 -13.79
CA ARG A 97 18.04 2.02 -14.92
C ARG A 97 19.11 1.00 -14.54
N LEU A 98 19.69 1.15 -13.34
CA LEU A 98 20.69 0.19 -12.83
C LEU A 98 20.04 -1.19 -12.60
N ILE A 99 18.86 -1.23 -11.96
CA ILE A 99 18.11 -2.46 -11.74
C ILE A 99 17.74 -3.14 -13.07
N LEU A 100 17.22 -2.39 -14.03
CA LEU A 100 16.87 -2.91 -15.34
C LEU A 100 18.09 -3.49 -16.09
N ARG A 101 19.27 -2.87 -15.94
CA ARG A 101 20.53 -3.41 -16.49
C ARG A 101 20.98 -4.68 -15.76
N PHE A 102 20.76 -4.78 -14.46
CA PHE A 102 21.10 -5.95 -13.64
C PHE A 102 20.23 -7.17 -13.98
N VAL A 103 18.97 -6.95 -14.29
CA VAL A 103 17.96 -7.99 -14.53
C VAL A 103 18.34 -8.91 -15.68
N LYS A 104 18.78 -8.36 -16.83
CA LYS A 104 19.10 -9.14 -18.05
C LYS A 104 18.03 -10.21 -18.36
N ASP A 105 18.44 -11.37 -18.90
CA ASP A 105 17.54 -12.46 -19.30
C ASP A 105 17.54 -13.63 -18.28
N ASP A 106 17.84 -13.36 -17.01
CA ASP A 106 17.82 -14.39 -15.94
C ASP A 106 16.56 -14.28 -15.08
N PRO A 107 15.73 -15.34 -15.00
CA PRO A 107 14.52 -15.37 -14.19
C PRO A 107 14.74 -14.98 -12.72
N VAL A 108 15.84 -15.43 -12.11
CA VAL A 108 16.12 -15.12 -10.69
C VAL A 108 16.42 -13.63 -10.50
N ARG A 109 17.26 -13.07 -11.38
CA ARG A 109 17.58 -11.63 -11.35
C ARG A 109 16.35 -10.77 -11.62
N LEU A 110 15.45 -11.24 -12.50
CA LEU A 110 14.21 -10.52 -12.81
C LEU A 110 13.29 -10.46 -11.58
N VAL A 111 13.11 -11.57 -10.86
CA VAL A 111 12.27 -11.59 -9.65
C VAL A 111 12.86 -10.75 -8.53
N VAL A 112 14.17 -10.86 -8.28
CA VAL A 112 14.87 -10.01 -7.30
C VAL A 112 14.83 -8.54 -7.72
N GLY A 113 15.01 -8.24 -9.01
CA GLY A 113 14.88 -6.91 -9.58
C GLY A 113 13.46 -6.34 -9.41
N THR A 114 12.43 -7.19 -9.50
CA THR A 114 11.04 -6.80 -9.22
C THR A 114 10.89 -6.34 -7.76
N ALA A 115 11.44 -7.12 -6.82
CA ALA A 115 11.38 -6.75 -5.40
C ALA A 115 12.10 -5.42 -5.14
N LEU A 116 13.31 -5.26 -5.66
CA LEU A 116 14.12 -4.04 -5.49
C LEU A 116 13.44 -2.82 -6.13
N LEU A 117 12.96 -2.96 -7.38
CA LEU A 117 12.28 -1.87 -8.07
C LEU A 117 11.02 -1.45 -7.32
N THR A 118 10.20 -2.42 -6.91
CA THR A 118 8.98 -2.13 -6.15
C THR A 118 9.30 -1.44 -4.84
N THR A 119 10.29 -1.94 -4.08
CA THR A 119 10.73 -1.33 -2.81
C THR A 119 11.09 0.14 -3.00
N ILE A 120 11.87 0.47 -4.04
CA ILE A 120 12.33 1.84 -4.27
C ILE A 120 11.19 2.75 -4.69
N VAL A 121 10.34 2.28 -5.62
CA VAL A 121 9.21 3.10 -6.10
C VAL A 121 8.17 3.28 -5.00
N SER A 122 7.97 2.30 -4.12
CA SER A 122 7.01 2.37 -3.01
C SER A 122 7.38 3.36 -1.90
N LEU A 123 8.54 3.99 -1.96
CA LEU A 123 8.93 5.02 -0.98
C LEU A 123 8.02 6.26 -0.99
N ASP A 124 7.22 6.46 -2.04
CA ASP A 124 6.20 7.52 -2.07
C ASP A 124 4.98 7.23 -1.19
N GLY A 125 4.79 5.98 -0.78
CA GLY A 125 3.63 5.53 -0.02
C GLY A 125 2.37 5.27 -0.86
N ASP A 126 2.44 5.37 -2.23
CA ASP A 126 1.32 5.06 -3.13
C ASP A 126 1.51 3.72 -3.84
N GLY A 127 0.54 2.81 -3.62
CA GLY A 127 0.53 1.51 -4.28
C GLY A 127 0.18 1.58 -5.77
N SER A 128 -0.69 2.50 -6.18
CA SER A 128 -1.19 2.57 -7.56
C SER A 128 -0.09 2.97 -8.54
N THR A 129 0.61 4.06 -8.25
CA THR A 129 1.76 4.54 -9.03
C THR A 129 2.86 3.49 -9.09
N THR A 130 3.19 2.89 -7.92
CA THR A 130 4.17 1.81 -7.83
C THR A 130 3.84 0.66 -8.78
N PHE A 131 2.60 0.16 -8.75
CA PHE A 131 2.22 -0.99 -9.55
C PHE A 131 2.16 -0.70 -11.05
N ILE A 132 1.74 0.51 -11.45
CA ILE A 132 1.81 0.95 -12.85
C ILE A 132 3.26 0.94 -13.34
N ILE A 133 4.18 1.54 -12.60
CA ILE A 133 5.59 1.62 -12.98
C ILE A 133 6.23 0.22 -13.08
N VAL A 134 6.03 -0.60 -12.04
CA VAL A 134 6.64 -1.94 -11.96
C VAL A 134 6.10 -2.88 -13.04
N THR A 135 4.79 -2.89 -13.27
CA THR A 135 4.19 -3.73 -14.31
C THR A 135 4.60 -3.28 -15.71
N SER A 136 4.54 -1.97 -15.98
CA SER A 136 4.94 -1.43 -17.28
C SER A 136 6.41 -1.69 -17.61
N ALA A 137 7.30 -1.62 -16.59
CA ALA A 137 8.72 -1.85 -16.79
C ALA A 137 9.10 -3.33 -16.91
N LEU A 138 8.48 -4.22 -16.15
CA LEU A 138 8.97 -5.59 -15.98
C LEU A 138 8.04 -6.65 -16.59
N LEU A 139 6.73 -6.43 -16.68
CA LEU A 139 5.79 -7.41 -17.23
C LEU A 139 6.15 -7.86 -18.65
N PRO A 140 6.53 -6.97 -19.60
CA PRO A 140 6.97 -7.38 -20.93
C PRO A 140 8.16 -8.35 -20.88
N ILE A 141 9.09 -8.14 -19.93
CA ILE A 141 10.26 -9.03 -19.76
C ILE A 141 9.80 -10.40 -19.23
N TYR A 142 8.88 -10.43 -18.24
CA TYR A 142 8.29 -11.69 -17.76
C TYR A 142 7.63 -12.49 -18.89
N MET A 143 6.84 -11.80 -19.73
CA MET A 143 6.14 -12.43 -20.85
C MET A 143 7.12 -12.94 -21.91
N ARG A 144 8.14 -12.16 -22.26
CA ARG A 144 9.20 -12.56 -23.20
C ARG A 144 9.94 -13.82 -22.74
N LEU A 145 10.25 -13.91 -21.45
CA LEU A 145 10.93 -15.06 -20.85
C LEU A 145 10.00 -16.24 -20.57
N GLY A 146 8.70 -16.14 -20.86
CA GLY A 146 7.71 -17.18 -20.57
C GLY A 146 7.49 -17.41 -19.06
N MET A 147 7.83 -16.44 -18.23
CA MET A 147 7.64 -16.50 -16.78
C MET A 147 6.17 -16.27 -16.40
N ASN A 148 5.77 -16.84 -15.27
CA ASN A 148 4.42 -16.66 -14.76
C ASN A 148 4.23 -15.23 -14.18
N PRO A 149 3.31 -14.40 -14.72
CA PRO A 149 3.03 -13.06 -14.21
C PRO A 149 2.60 -13.02 -12.73
N VAL A 150 2.04 -14.11 -12.21
CA VAL A 150 1.70 -14.24 -10.78
C VAL A 150 2.94 -14.02 -9.89
N THR A 151 4.13 -14.41 -10.37
CA THR A 151 5.37 -14.21 -9.60
C THR A 151 5.69 -12.72 -9.46
N LEU A 152 5.50 -11.93 -10.52
CA LEU A 152 5.63 -10.47 -10.48
C LEU A 152 4.64 -9.86 -9.47
N THR A 153 3.35 -10.20 -9.59
CA THR A 153 2.32 -9.60 -8.74
C THR A 153 2.50 -9.92 -7.26
N VAL A 154 2.90 -11.16 -6.93
CA VAL A 154 3.15 -11.60 -5.54
C VAL A 154 4.31 -10.82 -4.92
N VAL A 155 5.43 -10.73 -5.65
CA VAL A 155 6.62 -10.03 -5.14
C VAL A 155 6.38 -8.53 -5.02
N ALA A 156 5.74 -7.92 -6.02
CA ALA A 156 5.39 -6.51 -5.98
C ALA A 156 4.45 -6.18 -4.83
N ALA A 157 3.39 -6.97 -4.62
CA ALA A 157 2.45 -6.74 -3.54
C ALA A 157 3.12 -6.86 -2.15
N MET A 158 3.97 -7.88 -1.92
CA MET A 158 4.69 -8.03 -0.65
C MET A 158 5.68 -6.88 -0.41
N SER A 159 6.46 -6.47 -1.42
CA SER A 159 7.41 -5.37 -1.28
C SER A 159 6.71 -4.05 -0.95
N ASN A 160 5.63 -3.72 -1.69
CA ASN A 160 4.84 -2.52 -1.43
C ASN A 160 4.16 -2.58 -0.06
N GLY A 161 3.63 -3.75 0.34
CA GLY A 161 3.00 -3.94 1.65
C GLY A 161 3.95 -3.64 2.82
N VAL A 162 5.19 -4.11 2.76
CA VAL A 162 6.21 -3.79 3.78
C VAL A 162 6.51 -2.29 3.78
N LEU A 163 6.64 -1.64 2.62
CA LEU A 163 6.93 -0.20 2.51
C LEU A 163 5.73 0.71 2.81
N ASN A 164 4.50 0.19 2.79
CA ASN A 164 3.32 0.96 3.19
C ASN A 164 3.32 1.35 4.68
N THR A 165 4.33 0.89 5.43
CA THR A 165 4.57 1.21 6.85
C THR A 165 5.50 2.43 7.05
N VAL A 166 5.92 3.13 5.99
CA VAL A 166 6.65 4.41 6.10
C VAL A 166 5.79 5.48 6.80
N PRO A 167 6.37 6.53 7.41
CA PRO A 167 5.60 7.51 8.20
C PRO A 167 4.45 8.17 7.44
N TRP A 168 4.63 8.42 6.14
CA TRP A 168 3.62 8.98 5.23
C TRP A 168 2.80 7.91 4.51
N GLY A 169 3.03 6.63 4.79
CA GLY A 169 2.25 5.51 4.26
C GLY A 169 0.84 5.48 4.84
N GLY A 170 -0.11 5.04 4.01
CA GLY A 170 -1.53 5.08 4.36
C GLY A 170 -1.89 4.32 5.64
N SER A 171 -1.22 3.22 5.96
CA SER A 171 -1.46 2.43 7.18
C SER A 171 -0.90 3.09 8.43
N THR A 172 0.32 3.63 8.36
CA THR A 172 0.94 4.36 9.48
C THR A 172 0.14 5.63 9.80
N ALA A 173 -0.31 6.35 8.78
CA ALA A 173 -1.18 7.50 8.95
C ALA A 173 -2.48 7.17 9.70
N ARG A 174 -3.11 6.03 9.40
CA ARG A 174 -4.32 5.56 10.06
C ARG A 174 -4.07 5.14 11.50
N ALA A 175 -3.02 4.35 11.74
CA ALA A 175 -2.63 3.94 13.09
C ALA A 175 -2.32 5.15 13.98
N SER A 176 -1.57 6.10 13.44
CA SER A 176 -1.25 7.38 14.07
C SER A 176 -2.51 8.19 14.43
N ALA A 177 -3.41 8.35 13.46
CA ALA A 177 -4.66 9.08 13.65
C ALA A 177 -5.61 8.37 14.63
N ALA A 178 -5.69 7.03 14.57
CA ALA A 178 -6.58 6.25 15.43
C ALA A 178 -6.15 6.24 16.90
N LEU A 179 -4.84 6.29 17.18
CA LEU A 179 -4.29 6.25 18.54
C LEU A 179 -3.71 7.58 18.99
N ASN A 180 -3.83 8.62 18.15
CA ASN A 180 -3.30 9.97 18.43
C ASN A 180 -1.81 9.97 18.82
N VAL A 181 -0.98 9.25 18.03
CA VAL A 181 0.46 9.09 18.22
C VAL A 181 1.23 9.57 17.01
N SER A 182 2.50 9.98 17.17
CA SER A 182 3.32 10.45 16.06
C SER A 182 3.63 9.32 15.05
N PRO A 183 3.49 9.54 13.73
CA PRO A 183 3.88 8.57 12.72
C PRO A 183 5.38 8.23 12.77
N ILE A 184 6.24 9.17 13.19
CA ILE A 184 7.67 8.97 13.31
C ILE A 184 7.99 8.05 14.50
N ASP A 185 7.31 8.23 15.64
CA ASP A 185 7.48 7.37 16.80
C ASP A 185 7.05 5.92 16.50
N ILE A 186 6.08 5.74 15.62
CA ILE A 186 5.72 4.41 15.13
C ILE A 186 6.84 3.83 14.27
N PHE A 187 7.36 4.62 13.32
CA PHE A 187 8.22 4.14 12.25
C PHE A 187 9.66 3.86 12.70
N VAL A 188 10.30 4.79 13.40
CA VAL A 188 11.75 4.70 13.68
C VAL A 188 12.14 3.42 14.40
N PRO A 189 11.46 2.97 15.47
CA PRO A 189 11.77 1.70 16.11
C PRO A 189 11.43 0.47 15.26
N MET A 190 10.54 0.61 14.27
CA MET A 190 10.19 -0.47 13.33
C MET A 190 11.16 -0.62 12.17
N VAL A 191 12.11 0.29 11.95
CA VAL A 191 13.09 0.21 10.85
C VAL A 191 13.79 -1.14 10.77
N PRO A 192 14.29 -1.75 11.87
CA PRO A 192 14.89 -3.09 11.81
C PRO A 192 13.91 -4.19 11.35
N ALA A 193 12.65 -4.12 11.81
CA ALA A 193 11.61 -5.06 11.41
C ALA A 193 11.24 -4.91 9.92
N ILE A 194 11.14 -3.67 9.44
CA ILE A 194 10.89 -3.35 8.03
C ILE A 194 12.05 -3.86 7.16
N ALA A 195 13.31 -3.62 7.57
CA ALA A 195 14.47 -4.12 6.87
C ALA A 195 14.49 -5.66 6.81
N ALA A 196 14.19 -6.34 7.92
CA ALA A 196 14.05 -7.79 7.95
C ALA A 196 12.90 -8.30 7.05
N GLY A 197 11.78 -7.60 7.03
CA GLY A 197 10.67 -7.87 6.11
C GLY A 197 11.09 -7.78 4.64
N LEU A 198 11.79 -6.70 4.25
CA LEU A 198 12.31 -6.53 2.89
C LEU A 198 13.34 -7.60 2.52
N VAL A 199 14.26 -7.94 3.43
CA VAL A 199 15.21 -9.05 3.23
C VAL A 199 14.46 -10.36 3.02
N THR A 200 13.40 -10.61 3.81
CA THR A 200 12.56 -11.80 3.66
C THR A 200 11.86 -11.83 2.30
N VAL A 201 11.34 -10.69 1.82
CA VAL A 201 10.76 -10.59 0.47
C VAL A 201 11.80 -10.88 -0.60
N LEU A 202 13.03 -10.36 -0.47
CA LEU A 202 14.14 -10.65 -1.41
C LEU A 202 14.48 -12.14 -1.42
N VAL A 203 14.59 -12.77 -0.25
CA VAL A 203 14.87 -14.21 -0.13
C VAL A 203 13.75 -15.05 -0.74
N LEU A 204 12.48 -14.76 -0.43
CA LEU A 204 11.33 -15.43 -1.03
C LEU A 204 11.28 -15.21 -2.54
N GLY A 205 11.56 -13.99 -3.01
CA GLY A 205 11.68 -13.64 -4.41
C GLY A 205 12.78 -14.44 -5.11
N TYR A 206 13.95 -14.57 -4.49
CA TYR A 206 15.03 -15.40 -5.00
C TYR A 206 14.61 -16.86 -5.18
N PHE A 207 13.96 -17.47 -4.18
CA PHE A 207 13.43 -18.84 -4.30
C PHE A 207 12.35 -18.96 -5.36
N MET A 208 11.45 -17.97 -5.48
CA MET A 208 10.44 -17.94 -6.57
C MET A 208 11.12 -17.84 -7.94
N GLY A 209 12.20 -17.06 -8.05
CA GLY A 209 13.01 -16.97 -9.26
C GLY A 209 13.68 -18.31 -9.63
N ILE A 210 14.20 -19.05 -8.65
CA ILE A 210 14.74 -20.42 -8.87
C ILE A 210 13.61 -21.36 -9.34
N GLN A 211 12.43 -21.30 -8.72
CA GLN A 211 11.28 -22.12 -9.15
C GLN A 211 10.89 -21.83 -10.60
N GLU A 212 10.85 -20.56 -11.01
CA GLU A 212 10.60 -20.18 -12.41
C GLU A 212 11.72 -20.62 -13.33
N ARG A 213 12.99 -20.48 -12.94
CA ARG A 213 14.13 -20.97 -13.71
C ARG A 213 14.07 -22.49 -13.94
N ASN A 214 13.74 -23.27 -12.87
CA ASN A 214 13.60 -24.71 -12.98
C ASN A 214 12.41 -25.12 -13.84
N ARG A 215 11.32 -24.34 -13.79
CA ARG A 215 10.12 -24.57 -14.61
C ARG A 215 10.38 -24.34 -16.10
N LEU A 216 11.18 -23.32 -16.43
CA LEU A 216 11.49 -22.94 -17.81
C LEU A 216 12.65 -23.75 -18.42
N GLY A 217 13.41 -24.44 -17.58
CA GLY A 217 14.69 -25.02 -17.94
C GLY A 217 15.79 -23.95 -18.03
N LYS A 218 17.00 -24.36 -18.43
CA LYS A 218 18.00 -23.40 -18.85
C LYS A 218 17.47 -22.74 -20.11
N LEU A 219 17.23 -21.43 -20.06
CA LEU A 219 17.02 -20.62 -21.25
C LEU A 219 18.36 -20.60 -22.02
N GLU A 220 18.74 -21.71 -22.62
CA GLU A 220 19.55 -21.66 -23.82
C GLU A 220 18.65 -20.98 -24.86
N LEU A 221 18.96 -19.73 -25.15
CA LEU A 221 18.59 -19.10 -26.41
C LEU A 221 19.13 -20.02 -27.48
N GLN A 222 18.44 -21.12 -27.79
CA GLN A 222 18.53 -21.76 -29.05
C GLN A 222 18.02 -20.72 -30.05
N ALA A 223 18.95 -19.92 -30.56
CA ALA A 223 18.88 -19.45 -31.93
C ALA A 223 18.76 -20.72 -32.77
N SER A 224 17.55 -21.27 -32.82
CA SER A 224 17.23 -22.39 -33.72
C SER A 224 17.50 -21.86 -35.16
N PRO A 225 18.55 -22.31 -35.86
CA PRO A 225 18.82 -21.87 -37.24
C PRO A 225 17.65 -22.20 -38.17
N GLY A 226 16.66 -22.98 -37.70
CA GLY A 226 15.46 -23.36 -38.42
C GLY A 226 14.32 -22.35 -38.43
N PHE A 227 14.26 -21.42 -37.49
CA PHE A 227 13.12 -20.46 -37.40
C PHE A 227 13.28 -19.29 -38.38
N LEU A 228 14.52 -18.91 -38.70
CA LEU A 228 14.80 -17.85 -39.67
C LEU A 228 14.65 -18.32 -41.13
N ARG A 229 14.46 -19.62 -41.39
CA ARG A 229 14.40 -20.16 -42.77
C ARG A 229 12.96 -20.29 -43.31
N LYS A 230 11.92 -19.96 -42.54
CA LYS A 230 10.52 -20.07 -43.00
C LYS A 230 9.73 -18.75 -43.00
N ALA A 231 10.34 -17.65 -42.66
CA ALA A 231 9.82 -16.33 -42.99
C ALA A 231 10.37 -15.91 -44.39
N ARG A 232 10.08 -16.71 -45.41
CA ARG A 232 10.05 -16.15 -46.76
C ARG A 232 8.90 -15.17 -46.76
N VAL A 233 9.26 -13.89 -46.73
CA VAL A 233 8.38 -12.79 -47.11
C VAL A 233 7.81 -13.16 -48.48
N GLY A 234 6.52 -13.53 -48.51
CA GLY A 234 5.79 -13.56 -49.76
C GLY A 234 5.81 -12.14 -50.30
N GLU A 235 6.37 -11.96 -51.51
CA GLU A 235 6.25 -10.71 -52.23
C GLU A 235 4.77 -10.29 -52.24
N PRO A 236 4.44 -9.02 -51.99
CA PRO A 236 3.07 -8.55 -52.12
C PRO A 236 2.67 -8.64 -53.60
N GLU A 237 1.75 -9.53 -53.90
CA GLU A 237 1.11 -9.60 -55.24
C GLU A 237 0.32 -8.30 -55.42
N ILE A 238 0.83 -7.45 -56.31
CA ILE A 238 0.19 -6.20 -56.69
C ILE A 238 -0.96 -6.56 -57.65
N ILE A 239 -2.17 -6.68 -57.11
CA ILE A 239 -3.38 -6.73 -57.91
C ILE A 239 -3.84 -5.28 -58.17
N GLY A 240 -3.67 -4.87 -59.42
CA GLY A 240 -4.35 -3.85 -60.18
C GLY A 240 -4.70 -2.53 -59.44
N ALA A 241 -4.01 -1.48 -59.84
CA ALA A 241 -4.42 -0.11 -59.59
C ALA A 241 -5.68 0.22 -60.42
N ASP A 242 -6.77 0.60 -59.71
CA ASP A 242 -7.75 1.50 -60.27
C ASP A 242 -8.32 2.41 -59.20
N ASN A 243 -8.19 3.72 -59.46
CA ASN A 243 -8.83 4.85 -58.81
C ASN A 243 -8.71 5.07 -57.27
N GLY A 244 -7.58 5.54 -56.83
CA GLY A 244 -7.49 6.74 -55.97
C GLY A 244 -8.23 6.77 -54.64
N ARG A 245 -8.29 5.68 -53.81
CA ARG A 245 -8.58 5.75 -52.36
C ARG A 245 -8.09 4.49 -51.67
N SER A 246 -6.98 4.55 -50.95
CA SER A 246 -6.50 3.46 -50.09
C SER A 246 -7.32 3.41 -48.81
N PHE A 247 -8.18 2.39 -48.69
CA PHE A 247 -8.73 1.96 -47.40
C PHE A 247 -8.12 0.60 -47.05
N THR A 248 -7.29 0.53 -46.06
CA THR A 248 -6.89 -0.71 -45.40
C THR A 248 -8.05 -1.28 -44.60
N ARG A 249 -8.73 -2.24 -45.16
CA ARG A 249 -9.83 -2.97 -44.51
C ARG A 249 -9.21 -4.22 -43.86
N ALA A 250 -9.17 -4.25 -42.52
CA ALA A 250 -8.90 -5.48 -41.80
C ALA A 250 -10.06 -6.46 -42.03
N VAL A 251 -9.78 -7.58 -42.69
CA VAL A 251 -10.79 -8.62 -42.91
C VAL A 251 -10.85 -9.49 -41.66
N TYR A 252 -11.88 -9.30 -40.84
CA TYR A 252 -12.33 -10.27 -39.85
C TYR A 252 -13.07 -11.39 -40.59
N SER A 253 -12.49 -12.59 -40.63
CA SER A 253 -13.16 -13.78 -41.13
C SER A 253 -13.99 -14.37 -39.98
N GLU A 254 -15.28 -14.09 -39.91
CA GLU A 254 -16.25 -14.88 -39.17
C GLU A 254 -16.46 -16.23 -39.90
N ARG A 255 -16.01 -17.30 -39.29
CA ARG A 255 -16.51 -18.65 -39.63
C ARG A 255 -17.52 -19.06 -38.56
N THR A 256 -18.79 -18.99 -38.94
CA THR A 256 -19.88 -19.75 -38.32
C THR A 256 -19.58 -21.23 -38.44
N ALA A 257 -19.48 -21.92 -37.31
CA ALA A 257 -19.51 -23.38 -37.23
C ALA A 257 -20.56 -23.80 -36.23
N THR A 258 -21.62 -24.34 -36.75
CA THR A 258 -22.61 -25.16 -36.02
C THR A 258 -22.01 -26.51 -35.63
N GLY A 259 -22.16 -26.87 -34.37
CA GLY A 259 -22.28 -28.28 -33.94
C GLY A 259 -21.12 -28.89 -33.19
N SER A 260 -21.48 -29.34 -32.04
CA SER A 260 -20.97 -30.45 -31.19
C SER A 260 -20.10 -30.07 -29.98
N ILE A 261 -20.62 -30.49 -28.86
CA ILE A 261 -20.06 -30.45 -27.49
C ILE A 261 -18.76 -31.27 -27.47
N GLY A 262 -17.66 -30.62 -27.19
CA GLY A 262 -16.37 -31.27 -26.96
C GLY A 262 -15.57 -30.43 -25.97
N THR A 263 -15.06 -31.06 -24.92
CA THR A 263 -14.24 -30.54 -23.83
C THR A 263 -13.15 -29.54 -24.27
N PRO A 264 -12.91 -28.45 -23.52
CA PRO A 264 -11.88 -27.47 -23.87
C PRO A 264 -10.50 -28.01 -23.56
N ARG A 265 -9.72 -28.30 -24.61
CA ARG A 265 -8.27 -28.46 -24.53
C ARG A 265 -7.63 -27.06 -24.50
N THR A 266 -6.98 -26.77 -23.38
CA THR A 266 -6.04 -25.66 -23.18
C THR A 266 -5.01 -25.58 -24.31
N GLY A 267 -5.02 -24.45 -25.00
CA GLY A 267 -4.04 -24.17 -26.04
C GLY A 267 -4.33 -22.85 -26.76
N SER A 268 -4.48 -21.75 -26.05
CA SER A 268 -4.43 -20.42 -26.67
C SER A 268 -2.97 -20.08 -26.96
N SER A 269 -2.54 -20.31 -28.19
CA SER A 269 -1.31 -19.73 -28.71
C SER A 269 -1.51 -18.21 -28.84
N VAL A 270 -0.97 -17.47 -27.88
CA VAL A 270 -0.83 -16.03 -27.98
C VAL A 270 0.16 -15.74 -29.12
N VAL A 271 -0.34 -15.15 -30.21
CA VAL A 271 0.52 -14.61 -31.25
C VAL A 271 1.26 -13.42 -30.67
N ILE A 272 2.51 -13.61 -30.24
CA ILE A 272 3.41 -12.55 -29.80
C ILE A 272 3.78 -11.75 -31.05
N SER A 273 3.18 -10.57 -31.21
CA SER A 273 3.56 -9.64 -32.26
C SER A 273 4.96 -9.09 -31.97
N ASN A 274 5.82 -9.03 -32.99
CA ASN A 274 7.23 -8.60 -32.94
C ASN A 274 7.42 -7.09 -32.68
N ASN A 275 6.61 -6.44 -31.84
CA ASN A 275 6.75 -5.02 -31.54
C ASN A 275 7.58 -4.75 -30.26
N PHE A 276 8.66 -5.51 -30.07
CA PHE A 276 9.60 -5.30 -28.95
C PHE A 276 10.24 -3.90 -28.95
N ALA A 277 10.45 -3.30 -30.15
CA ALA A 277 10.93 -1.93 -30.24
C ALA A 277 9.89 -0.92 -29.68
N ALA A 278 8.59 -1.16 -29.93
CA ALA A 278 7.51 -0.33 -29.40
C ALA A 278 7.31 -0.55 -27.88
N GLU A 279 7.57 -1.76 -27.37
CA GLU A 279 7.53 -2.06 -25.94
C GLU A 279 8.71 -1.44 -25.17
N LEU A 280 9.92 -1.44 -25.78
CA LEU A 280 11.07 -0.70 -25.24
C LEU A 280 10.86 0.82 -25.30
N ASP A 281 10.16 1.33 -26.31
CA ASP A 281 9.74 2.73 -26.36
C ASP A 281 8.67 3.05 -25.32
N GLY A 282 7.80 2.12 -24.96
CA GLY A 282 6.92 2.23 -23.81
C GLY A 282 7.68 2.36 -22.48
N VAL A 283 8.71 1.53 -22.25
CA VAL A 283 9.60 1.62 -21.07
C VAL A 283 10.42 2.91 -21.11
N LYS A 284 10.89 3.37 -22.26
CA LYS A 284 11.53 4.68 -22.42
C LYS A 284 10.54 5.81 -22.13
N GLY A 285 9.28 5.71 -22.57
CA GLY A 285 8.22 6.68 -22.28
C GLY A 285 7.91 6.81 -20.80
N ILE A 286 8.06 5.73 -20.02
CA ILE A 286 7.92 5.77 -18.55
C ILE A 286 9.10 6.50 -17.89
N LEU A 287 10.30 6.40 -18.49
CA LEU A 287 11.51 7.10 -18.04
C LEU A 287 11.62 8.53 -18.62
N ASP A 288 10.95 8.80 -19.75
CA ASP A 288 10.84 10.14 -20.34
C ASP A 288 9.71 10.94 -19.68
N ARG A 289 9.91 11.26 -18.38
CA ARG A 289 8.98 12.08 -17.63
C ARG A 289 9.15 13.54 -18.05
N PRO A 290 8.03 14.25 -18.37
CA PRO A 290 8.10 15.65 -18.81
C PRO A 290 8.68 16.57 -17.71
N ASN A 291 8.57 16.14 -16.45
CA ASN A 291 9.06 16.85 -15.28
C ASN A 291 10.44 16.41 -14.82
N ALA A 292 11.10 15.44 -15.49
CA ALA A 292 12.44 14.99 -15.10
C ALA A 292 13.46 16.13 -15.08
N ARG A 293 14.28 16.16 -14.02
CA ARG A 293 15.33 17.19 -13.78
C ARG A 293 16.70 16.54 -13.58
N PRO A 294 17.26 15.91 -14.61
CA PRO A 294 18.53 15.15 -14.47
C PRO A 294 19.70 16.02 -14.00
N LYS A 295 19.69 17.32 -14.27
CA LYS A 295 20.73 18.26 -13.80
C LYS A 295 20.63 18.53 -12.29
N LEU A 296 19.46 18.37 -11.69
CA LEU A 296 19.22 18.63 -10.25
C LEU A 296 19.23 17.36 -9.41
N ILE A 297 19.58 16.21 -9.99
CA ILE A 297 19.48 14.90 -9.31
C ILE A 297 20.33 14.85 -8.04
N TRP A 298 21.54 15.40 -8.06
CA TRP A 298 22.41 15.46 -6.90
C TRP A 298 21.86 16.39 -5.81
N PHE A 299 21.29 17.52 -6.21
CA PHE A 299 20.62 18.43 -5.28
C PHE A 299 19.43 17.72 -4.62
N ASN A 300 18.55 17.08 -5.39
CA ASN A 300 17.39 16.36 -4.89
C ASN A 300 17.79 15.20 -3.99
N LEU A 301 18.89 14.49 -4.31
CA LEU A 301 19.44 13.43 -3.47
C LEU A 301 19.93 13.98 -2.13
N ILE A 302 20.71 15.05 -2.14
CA ILE A 302 21.22 15.69 -0.92
C ILE A 302 20.07 16.23 -0.07
N LEU A 303 19.07 16.85 -0.68
CA LEU A 303 17.88 17.32 0.02
C LEU A 303 17.12 16.16 0.69
N THR A 304 16.92 15.06 -0.04
CA THR A 304 16.25 13.88 0.52
C THR A 304 17.05 13.25 1.67
N LEU A 305 18.37 13.13 1.53
CA LEU A 305 19.23 12.63 2.61
C LEU A 305 19.22 13.57 3.81
N ALA A 306 19.24 14.89 3.59
CA ALA A 306 19.15 15.86 4.66
C ALA A 306 17.83 15.73 5.43
N VAL A 307 16.70 15.57 4.73
CA VAL A 307 15.39 15.29 5.36
C VAL A 307 15.47 14.02 6.21
N MET A 308 16.04 12.93 5.68
CA MET A 308 16.15 11.67 6.43
C MET A 308 17.02 11.82 7.69
N VAL A 309 18.16 12.50 7.56
CA VAL A 309 19.07 12.74 8.69
C VAL A 309 18.41 13.62 9.75
N THR A 310 17.76 14.72 9.36
CA THR A 310 17.09 15.63 10.31
C THR A 310 15.94 14.97 11.04
N LEU A 311 15.21 14.04 10.39
CA LEU A 311 14.17 13.24 11.03
C LEU A 311 14.75 12.24 12.06
N VAL A 312 15.86 11.57 11.73
CA VAL A 312 16.49 10.58 12.63
C VAL A 312 17.15 11.27 13.83
N VAL A 313 17.75 12.46 13.62
CA VAL A 313 18.41 13.24 14.68
C VAL A 313 17.39 14.00 15.54
N ASP A 314 16.11 14.05 15.12
CA ASP A 314 15.01 14.73 15.81
C ASP A 314 15.30 16.23 16.08
N VAL A 315 15.74 16.91 15.02
CA VAL A 315 16.17 18.32 15.11
C VAL A 315 14.99 19.26 15.43
N THR A 316 13.82 18.96 14.89
CA THR A 316 12.57 19.70 15.08
C THR A 316 11.38 18.84 14.66
N GLU A 317 10.17 19.34 14.94
CA GLU A 317 8.93 18.67 14.58
C GLU A 317 8.93 18.21 13.11
N PRO A 318 8.62 16.93 12.81
CA PRO A 318 8.66 16.37 11.48
C PRO A 318 7.85 17.13 10.43
N VAL A 319 6.73 17.73 10.82
CA VAL A 319 5.90 18.56 9.93
C VAL A 319 6.67 19.76 9.39
N VAL A 320 7.50 20.39 10.23
CA VAL A 320 8.31 21.58 9.83
C VAL A 320 9.38 21.16 8.84
N ILE A 321 10.04 20.02 9.08
CA ILE A 321 11.06 19.47 8.17
C ILE A 321 10.47 19.26 6.77
N PHE A 322 9.33 18.56 6.68
CA PHE A 322 8.69 18.30 5.37
C PHE A 322 8.10 19.55 4.74
N MET A 323 7.59 20.51 5.52
CA MET A 323 7.08 21.78 5.02
C MET A 323 8.20 22.57 4.32
N ILE A 324 9.37 22.68 4.95
CA ILE A 324 10.54 23.34 4.36
C ILE A 324 11.03 22.55 3.14
N ALA A 325 11.19 21.24 3.28
CA ALA A 325 11.73 20.40 2.20
C ALA A 325 10.84 20.40 0.95
N ALA A 326 9.53 20.28 1.11
CA ALA A 326 8.57 20.33 0.00
C ALA A 326 8.60 21.71 -0.69
N SER A 327 8.66 22.79 0.09
CA SER A 327 8.75 24.14 -0.45
C SER A 327 10.03 24.35 -1.24
N VAL A 328 11.19 23.94 -0.69
CA VAL A 328 12.49 24.01 -1.38
C VAL A 328 12.49 23.15 -2.65
N ALA A 329 11.96 21.92 -2.57
CA ALA A 329 11.85 21.02 -3.71
C ALA A 329 11.02 21.63 -4.84
N LEU A 330 9.85 22.21 -4.53
CA LEU A 330 8.98 22.86 -5.50
C LEU A 330 9.64 24.07 -6.17
N VAL A 331 10.24 24.98 -5.39
CA VAL A 331 10.82 26.21 -5.93
C VAL A 331 12.02 25.91 -6.84
N ILE A 332 12.90 25.00 -6.43
CA ILE A 332 14.13 24.71 -7.17
C ILE A 332 13.84 23.86 -8.43
N ASN A 333 12.97 22.87 -8.34
CA ASN A 333 12.66 22.02 -9.49
C ASN A 333 11.66 22.68 -10.46
N PHE A 334 10.78 23.55 -9.96
CA PHE A 334 9.72 24.20 -10.73
C PHE A 334 9.75 25.72 -10.54
N PRO A 335 10.64 26.46 -11.24
CA PRO A 335 10.84 27.89 -11.01
C PRO A 335 9.65 28.78 -11.43
N ARG A 336 8.68 28.24 -12.19
CA ARG A 336 7.49 28.98 -12.62
C ARG A 336 6.31 28.63 -11.73
N ILE A 337 5.57 29.63 -11.24
CA ILE A 337 4.39 29.47 -10.38
C ILE A 337 3.37 28.50 -10.97
N LYS A 338 3.14 28.57 -12.29
CA LYS A 338 2.22 27.65 -12.98
C LYS A 338 2.65 26.19 -12.82
N GLN A 339 3.95 25.87 -12.98
CA GLN A 339 4.49 24.53 -12.81
C GLN A 339 4.38 24.05 -11.37
N GLN A 340 4.62 24.91 -10.38
CA GLN A 340 4.42 24.58 -8.97
C GLN A 340 2.96 24.22 -8.67
N SER A 341 2.02 25.02 -9.21
CA SER A 341 0.60 24.75 -9.06
C SER A 341 0.16 23.45 -9.74
N GLU A 342 0.70 23.13 -10.92
CA GLU A 342 0.44 21.87 -11.63
C GLU A 342 0.99 20.68 -10.83
N GLN A 343 2.18 20.81 -10.24
CA GLN A 343 2.80 19.79 -9.40
C GLN A 343 1.97 19.51 -8.13
N LEU A 344 1.50 20.55 -7.45
CA LEU A 344 0.60 20.39 -6.29
C LEU A 344 -0.70 19.69 -6.68
N LYS A 345 -1.28 20.04 -7.83
CA LYS A 345 -2.51 19.40 -8.34
C LYS A 345 -2.29 17.94 -8.72
N ALA A 346 -1.10 17.58 -9.23
CA ALA A 346 -0.80 16.20 -9.61
C ALA A 346 -0.88 15.22 -8.43
N HIS A 347 -0.59 15.69 -7.21
CA HIS A 347 -0.64 14.88 -5.99
C HIS A 347 -1.90 15.13 -5.13
N ALA A 348 -2.85 15.95 -5.62
CA ALA A 348 -4.03 16.35 -4.85
C ALA A 348 -4.89 15.16 -4.41
N ASP A 349 -5.09 14.17 -5.27
CA ASP A 349 -5.92 12.99 -4.97
C ASP A 349 -5.35 12.18 -3.79
N SER A 350 -4.03 11.95 -3.77
CA SER A 350 -3.35 11.26 -2.68
C SER A 350 -3.42 12.07 -1.38
N VAL A 351 -3.17 13.38 -1.46
CA VAL A 351 -3.25 14.28 -0.31
C VAL A 351 -4.67 14.32 0.26
N ILE A 352 -5.69 14.53 -0.57
CA ILE A 352 -7.08 14.60 -0.13
C ILE A 352 -7.50 13.27 0.52
N SER A 353 -7.11 12.15 -0.06
CA SER A 353 -7.46 10.83 0.46
C SER A 353 -6.83 10.58 1.84
N VAL A 354 -5.55 10.89 2.03
CA VAL A 354 -4.84 10.60 3.29
C VAL A 354 -5.15 11.64 4.35
N VAL A 355 -5.00 12.94 4.06
CA VAL A 355 -5.21 14.03 5.01
C VAL A 355 -6.70 14.18 5.36
N GLY A 356 -7.58 14.04 4.37
CA GLY A 356 -9.03 14.03 4.60
C GLY A 356 -9.47 12.89 5.52
N MET A 357 -8.81 11.72 5.42
CA MET A 357 -9.04 10.59 6.32
C MET A 357 -8.63 10.93 7.77
N VAL A 358 -7.47 11.57 7.97
CA VAL A 358 -7.00 11.96 9.30
C VAL A 358 -7.96 12.98 9.94
N PHE A 359 -8.42 13.97 9.18
CA PHE A 359 -9.42 14.92 9.69
C PHE A 359 -10.77 14.27 9.98
N ALA A 360 -11.22 13.34 9.14
CA ALA A 360 -12.45 12.60 9.42
C ALA A 360 -12.30 11.69 10.66
N ALA A 361 -11.12 11.10 10.86
CA ALA A 361 -10.82 10.26 12.03
C ALA A 361 -10.87 11.04 13.35
N SER A 362 -10.55 12.36 13.33
CA SER A 362 -10.67 13.18 14.54
C SER A 362 -12.09 13.25 15.09
N VAL A 363 -13.11 13.09 14.23
CA VAL A 363 -14.51 13.01 14.70
C VAL A 363 -14.75 11.70 15.43
N LEU A 364 -14.30 10.57 14.86
CA LEU A 364 -14.45 9.27 15.51
C LEU A 364 -13.70 9.22 16.84
N THR A 365 -12.41 9.58 16.85
CA THR A 365 -11.59 9.53 18.07
C THR A 365 -12.08 10.52 19.11
N GLY A 366 -12.42 11.75 18.71
CA GLY A 366 -12.96 12.76 19.63
C GLY A 366 -14.26 12.34 20.29
N VAL A 367 -15.19 11.75 19.55
CA VAL A 367 -16.45 11.24 20.11
C VAL A 367 -16.20 10.00 20.97
N LEU A 368 -15.39 9.04 20.53
CA LEU A 368 -15.08 7.83 21.29
C LEU A 368 -14.44 8.15 22.65
N ASP A 369 -13.43 9.01 22.65
CA ASP A 369 -12.69 9.38 23.85
C ASP A 369 -13.55 10.31 24.73
N GLY A 370 -14.12 11.36 24.15
CA GLY A 370 -14.88 12.36 24.87
C GLY A 370 -16.16 11.82 25.55
N THR A 371 -16.79 10.80 24.97
CA THR A 371 -17.95 10.12 25.58
C THR A 371 -17.56 9.03 26.57
N GLY A 372 -16.28 8.64 26.65
CA GLY A 372 -15.80 7.53 27.48
C GLY A 372 -16.18 6.14 26.96
N MET A 373 -16.63 6.03 25.71
CA MET A 373 -16.96 4.73 25.10
C MET A 373 -15.74 3.83 25.00
N VAL A 374 -14.56 4.36 24.63
CA VAL A 374 -13.31 3.58 24.53
C VAL A 374 -12.94 2.99 25.88
N ASP A 375 -12.93 3.80 26.94
CA ASP A 375 -12.65 3.36 28.31
C ASP A 375 -13.59 2.26 28.76
N ALA A 376 -14.90 2.43 28.48
CA ALA A 376 -15.91 1.45 28.88
C ALA A 376 -15.70 0.11 28.14
N MET A 377 -15.44 0.15 26.83
CA MET A 377 -15.15 -1.04 26.02
C MET A 377 -13.86 -1.73 26.46
N ALA A 378 -12.79 -0.97 26.72
CA ALA A 378 -11.52 -1.51 27.19
C ALA A 378 -11.65 -2.21 28.55
N LYS A 379 -12.31 -1.59 29.53
CA LYS A 379 -12.57 -2.20 30.83
C LYS A 379 -13.38 -3.50 30.72
N TRP A 380 -14.36 -3.51 29.82
CA TRP A 380 -15.13 -4.72 29.53
C TRP A 380 -14.26 -5.83 28.94
N LEU A 381 -13.38 -5.48 27.98
CA LEU A 381 -12.49 -6.42 27.31
C LEU A 381 -11.41 -6.96 28.27
N VAL A 382 -10.83 -6.09 29.12
CA VAL A 382 -9.88 -6.51 30.18
C VAL A 382 -10.51 -7.54 31.11
N GLY A 383 -11.81 -7.41 31.44
CA GLY A 383 -12.52 -8.40 32.25
C GLY A 383 -12.68 -9.78 31.57
N ILE A 384 -12.46 -9.89 30.27
CA ILE A 384 -12.54 -11.14 29.50
C ILE A 384 -11.15 -11.70 29.19
N VAL A 385 -10.15 -10.84 28.97
CA VAL A 385 -8.77 -11.24 28.68
C VAL A 385 -8.14 -11.81 29.93
N PRO A 386 -7.63 -13.05 29.92
CA PRO A 386 -6.90 -13.59 31.07
C PRO A 386 -5.64 -12.76 31.35
N ASP A 387 -5.33 -12.52 32.63
CA ASP A 387 -4.15 -11.73 33.05
C ASP A 387 -2.85 -12.25 32.44
N GLN A 388 -2.72 -13.57 32.25
CA GLN A 388 -1.56 -14.18 31.61
C GLN A 388 -1.38 -13.77 30.14
N MET A 389 -2.43 -13.33 29.46
CA MET A 389 -2.37 -12.87 28.07
C MET A 389 -2.06 -11.37 27.95
N GLY A 390 -2.19 -10.63 29.03
CA GLY A 390 -1.95 -9.17 29.07
C GLY A 390 -0.58 -8.77 28.51
N PRO A 391 0.53 -9.36 28.98
CA PRO A 391 1.87 -9.03 28.46
C PRO A 391 2.06 -9.29 26.97
N PHE A 392 1.27 -10.19 26.38
CA PHE A 392 1.34 -10.55 24.97
C PHE A 392 0.42 -9.74 24.06
N MET A 393 -0.25 -8.71 24.56
CA MET A 393 -1.23 -7.95 23.78
C MET A 393 -0.66 -7.33 22.50
N ALA A 394 0.60 -6.88 22.50
CA ALA A 394 1.27 -6.39 21.29
C ALA A 394 1.43 -7.51 20.25
N LEU A 395 1.89 -8.69 20.66
CA LEU A 395 2.01 -9.85 19.77
C LEU A 395 0.64 -10.31 19.25
N ILE A 396 -0.38 -10.32 20.11
CA ILE A 396 -1.75 -10.67 19.73
C ILE A 396 -2.27 -9.69 18.69
N ALA A 397 -2.11 -8.39 18.89
CA ALA A 397 -2.54 -7.37 17.96
C ALA A 397 -1.78 -7.50 16.60
N GLY A 398 -0.48 -7.74 16.64
CA GLY A 398 0.33 -7.99 15.45
C GLY A 398 -0.11 -9.26 14.71
N ALA A 399 -0.31 -10.37 15.41
CA ALA A 399 -0.77 -11.62 14.81
C ALA A 399 -2.19 -11.50 14.22
N LEU A 400 -3.10 -10.82 14.92
CA LEU A 400 -4.47 -10.57 14.45
C LEU A 400 -4.49 -9.59 13.27
N SER A 401 -3.56 -8.64 13.19
CA SER A 401 -3.51 -7.67 12.10
C SER A 401 -3.35 -8.36 10.74
N VAL A 402 -2.63 -9.49 10.67
CA VAL A 402 -2.36 -10.22 9.43
C VAL A 402 -3.65 -10.73 8.76
N PRO A 403 -4.49 -11.56 9.41
CA PRO A 403 -5.76 -11.99 8.81
C PRO A 403 -6.80 -10.87 8.75
N LEU A 404 -6.90 -10.01 9.78
CA LEU A 404 -7.95 -9.00 9.83
C LEU A 404 -7.76 -7.94 8.74
N THR A 405 -6.57 -7.40 8.53
CA THR A 405 -6.34 -6.43 7.45
C THR A 405 -6.46 -7.05 6.07
N PHE A 406 -6.34 -8.37 5.92
CA PHE A 406 -6.59 -9.04 4.65
C PHE A 406 -8.08 -9.16 4.31
N ILE A 407 -8.95 -9.42 5.31
CA ILE A 407 -10.39 -9.63 5.12
C ILE A 407 -11.23 -8.36 5.30
N MET A 408 -10.68 -7.32 5.91
CA MET A 408 -11.33 -6.01 6.07
C MET A 408 -10.44 -4.88 5.54
N THR A 409 -11.01 -3.69 5.40
CA THR A 409 -10.24 -2.50 4.99
C THR A 409 -9.31 -2.03 6.09
N ASN A 410 -8.23 -1.34 5.73
CA ASN A 410 -7.37 -0.65 6.72
C ASN A 410 -8.17 0.29 7.62
N ASP A 411 -9.14 1.00 7.05
CA ASP A 411 -9.98 1.93 7.82
C ASP A 411 -10.76 1.20 8.91
N ALA A 412 -11.36 0.05 8.56
CA ALA A 412 -12.12 -0.76 9.51
C ALA A 412 -11.22 -1.34 10.63
N PHE A 413 -9.99 -1.76 10.29
CA PHE A 413 -9.06 -2.29 11.28
C PHE A 413 -8.49 -1.19 12.18
N TYR A 414 -7.91 -0.13 11.59
CA TYR A 414 -7.21 0.89 12.36
C TYR A 414 -8.15 1.78 13.17
N PHE A 415 -9.33 2.12 12.64
CA PHE A 415 -10.29 2.96 13.37
C PHE A 415 -11.32 2.16 14.18
N GLY A 416 -11.52 0.88 13.84
CA GLY A 416 -12.50 0.05 14.54
C GLY A 416 -11.91 -0.88 15.59
N VAL A 417 -10.84 -1.60 15.24
CA VAL A 417 -10.31 -2.69 16.09
C VAL A 417 -9.13 -2.21 16.95
N LEU A 418 -8.18 -1.52 16.33
CA LEU A 418 -6.93 -1.15 16.99
C LEU A 418 -7.09 -0.29 18.24
N PRO A 419 -7.98 0.73 18.30
CA PRO A 419 -8.14 1.55 19.52
C PRO A 419 -8.58 0.73 20.72
N ILE A 420 -9.49 -0.23 20.52
CA ILE A 420 -9.98 -1.10 21.60
C ILE A 420 -8.85 -1.99 22.13
N LEU A 421 -8.06 -2.57 21.22
CA LEU A 421 -6.91 -3.39 21.62
C LEU A 421 -5.84 -2.55 22.34
N ALA A 422 -5.58 -1.33 21.86
CA ALA A 422 -4.59 -0.43 22.46
C ALA A 422 -5.01 0.01 23.87
N GLN A 423 -6.25 0.46 24.04
CA GLN A 423 -6.78 0.85 25.35
C GLN A 423 -6.81 -0.33 26.33
N THR A 424 -7.09 -1.55 25.83
CA THR A 424 -7.02 -2.77 26.64
C THR A 424 -5.57 -3.05 27.06
N ALA A 425 -4.61 -2.90 26.16
CA ALA A 425 -3.19 -3.15 26.40
C ALA A 425 -2.57 -2.16 27.40
N GLU A 426 -3.08 -0.92 27.47
CA GLU A 426 -2.64 0.09 28.44
C GLU A 426 -2.84 -0.38 29.89
N HIS A 427 -3.89 -1.15 30.18
CA HIS A 427 -4.11 -1.74 31.51
C HIS A 427 -3.02 -2.76 31.91
N PHE A 428 -2.29 -3.28 30.91
CA PHE A 428 -1.16 -4.19 31.10
C PHE A 428 0.19 -3.50 30.91
N GLY A 429 0.21 -2.16 30.80
CA GLY A 429 1.42 -1.36 30.70
C GLY A 429 2.01 -1.27 29.28
N ILE A 430 1.25 -1.65 28.24
CA ILE A 430 1.66 -1.55 26.83
C ILE A 430 0.99 -0.31 26.24
N GLY A 431 1.79 0.66 25.78
CA GLY A 431 1.28 1.93 25.25
C GLY A 431 0.71 1.83 23.83
N GLY A 432 -0.07 2.85 23.45
CA GLY A 432 -0.68 2.93 22.14
C GLY A 432 0.34 2.91 20.98
N VAL A 433 1.52 3.48 21.20
CA VAL A 433 2.60 3.49 20.19
C VAL A 433 3.12 2.07 19.89
N GLU A 434 3.33 1.26 20.95
CA GLU A 434 3.75 -0.14 20.79
C GLU A 434 2.67 -0.96 20.09
N MET A 435 1.40 -0.72 20.41
CA MET A 435 0.28 -1.39 19.74
C MET A 435 0.17 -0.99 18.26
N ALA A 436 0.40 0.29 17.95
CA ALA A 436 0.48 0.76 16.57
C ALA A 436 1.60 0.04 15.81
N ARG A 437 2.81 -0.01 16.38
CA ARG A 437 3.98 -0.69 15.78
C ARG A 437 3.69 -2.15 15.48
N ALA A 438 3.20 -2.89 16.46
CA ALA A 438 2.89 -4.32 16.29
C ALA A 438 1.82 -4.54 15.21
N SER A 439 0.80 -3.70 15.14
CA SER A 439 -0.31 -3.82 14.18
C SER A 439 0.10 -3.63 12.72
N LEU A 440 1.20 -2.90 12.46
CA LEU A 440 1.66 -2.62 11.09
C LEU A 440 2.20 -3.84 10.35
N VAL A 441 2.59 -4.91 11.06
CA VAL A 441 3.15 -6.11 10.41
C VAL A 441 2.17 -6.79 9.45
N GLY A 442 0.86 -6.62 9.68
CA GLY A 442 -0.20 -7.12 8.80
C GLY A 442 -0.16 -6.53 7.39
N GLN A 443 0.49 -5.38 7.20
CA GLN A 443 0.57 -4.70 5.91
C GLN A 443 1.32 -5.52 4.85
N ALA A 444 2.24 -6.39 5.26
CA ALA A 444 2.93 -7.32 4.37
C ALA A 444 1.96 -8.21 3.56
N LEU A 445 0.78 -8.54 4.11
CA LEU A 445 -0.26 -9.32 3.44
C LEU A 445 -1.42 -8.43 2.96
N HIS A 446 -1.76 -7.37 3.70
CA HIS A 446 -2.88 -6.48 3.38
C HIS A 446 -2.85 -5.96 1.94
N GLN A 447 -1.68 -5.61 1.41
CA GLN A 447 -1.53 -5.10 0.05
C GLN A 447 -1.99 -6.08 -1.04
N SER A 448 -2.20 -7.34 -0.68
CA SER A 448 -2.80 -8.38 -1.54
C SER A 448 -4.29 -8.62 -1.24
N SER A 449 -4.92 -7.81 -0.40
CA SER A 449 -6.34 -7.94 -0.09
C SER A 449 -7.22 -7.57 -1.30
N PRO A 450 -8.30 -8.32 -1.57
CA PRO A 450 -9.25 -7.98 -2.65
C PRO A 450 -9.98 -6.66 -2.41
N LEU A 451 -9.85 -6.06 -1.23
CA LEU A 451 -10.44 -4.78 -0.86
C LEU A 451 -9.54 -3.57 -1.20
N VAL A 452 -8.28 -3.82 -1.59
CA VAL A 452 -7.31 -2.79 -1.95
C VAL A 452 -7.38 -2.47 -3.43
N ALA A 453 -7.75 -1.25 -3.78
CA ALA A 453 -7.94 -0.83 -5.18
C ALA A 453 -6.65 -0.91 -6.00
N SER A 454 -5.50 -0.49 -5.44
CA SER A 454 -4.20 -0.59 -6.10
C SER A 454 -3.80 -2.04 -6.39
N PHE A 455 -4.16 -2.99 -5.50
CA PHE A 455 -3.94 -4.40 -5.75
C PHE A 455 -4.79 -4.92 -6.92
N LEU A 456 -6.07 -4.53 -7.00
CA LEU A 456 -6.92 -4.90 -8.14
C LEU A 456 -6.39 -4.33 -9.46
N LEU A 457 -5.81 -3.13 -9.42
CA LEU A 457 -5.10 -2.54 -10.56
C LEU A 457 -3.88 -3.39 -10.97
N LEU A 458 -3.04 -3.81 -10.01
CA LEU A 458 -1.89 -4.70 -10.25
C LEU A 458 -2.32 -6.00 -10.95
N ILE A 459 -3.37 -6.64 -10.42
CA ILE A 459 -3.91 -7.90 -10.97
C ILE A 459 -4.46 -7.67 -12.39
N GLY A 460 -5.18 -6.57 -12.60
CA GLY A 460 -5.72 -6.19 -13.91
C GLY A 460 -4.61 -5.92 -14.94
N LEU A 461 -3.59 -5.12 -14.59
CA LEU A 461 -2.46 -4.80 -15.46
C LEU A 461 -1.66 -6.05 -15.86
N ALA A 462 -1.44 -6.95 -14.90
CA ALA A 462 -0.70 -8.20 -15.15
C ALA A 462 -1.57 -9.32 -15.76
N ASN A 463 -2.88 -9.10 -15.92
CA ASN A 463 -3.86 -10.10 -16.37
C ASN A 463 -3.77 -11.43 -15.60
N VAL A 464 -3.72 -11.35 -14.28
CA VAL A 464 -3.53 -12.48 -13.36
C VAL A 464 -4.86 -12.87 -12.70
N ASN A 465 -5.09 -14.17 -12.51
CA ASN A 465 -6.21 -14.64 -11.74
C ASN A 465 -5.98 -14.45 -10.23
N LEU A 466 -6.97 -13.89 -9.52
CA LEU A 466 -6.91 -13.65 -8.07
C LEU A 466 -6.61 -14.91 -7.27
N ALA A 467 -7.24 -16.03 -7.61
CA ALA A 467 -7.04 -17.29 -6.89
C ALA A 467 -5.60 -17.82 -7.01
N ASP A 468 -4.97 -17.65 -8.18
CA ASP A 468 -3.57 -18.05 -8.39
C ASP A 468 -2.60 -17.14 -7.64
N HIS A 469 -2.91 -15.86 -7.54
CA HIS A 469 -2.16 -14.93 -6.71
C HIS A 469 -2.28 -15.31 -5.23
N PHE A 470 -3.51 -15.53 -4.72
CA PHE A 470 -3.74 -15.86 -3.31
C PHE A 470 -3.06 -17.16 -2.88
N LYS A 471 -3.10 -18.21 -3.71
CA LYS A 471 -2.38 -19.47 -3.44
C LYS A 471 -0.89 -19.25 -3.18
N LYS A 472 -0.29 -18.26 -3.83
CA LYS A 472 1.15 -17.99 -3.69
C LYS A 472 1.46 -16.95 -2.62
N VAL A 473 0.61 -15.92 -2.42
CA VAL A 473 0.93 -14.78 -1.55
C VAL A 473 0.58 -15.01 -0.09
N ILE A 474 -0.54 -15.69 0.24
CA ILE A 474 -1.05 -15.76 1.62
C ILE A 474 0.02 -16.31 2.59
N TRP A 475 0.59 -17.47 2.32
CA TRP A 475 1.58 -18.06 3.22
C TRP A 475 2.93 -17.31 3.20
N ARG A 476 3.32 -16.72 2.05
CA ARG A 476 4.54 -15.92 1.93
C ARG A 476 4.41 -14.58 2.66
N GLY A 477 3.29 -13.90 2.47
CA GLY A 477 2.99 -12.67 3.20
C GLY A 477 2.89 -12.90 4.71
N ALA A 478 2.33 -14.05 5.14
CA ALA A 478 2.32 -14.43 6.54
C ALA A 478 3.73 -14.69 7.10
N ILE A 479 4.65 -15.27 6.31
CA ILE A 479 6.07 -15.40 6.72
C ILE A 479 6.70 -14.03 6.87
N VAL A 480 6.52 -13.12 5.90
CA VAL A 480 7.07 -11.75 5.97
C VAL A 480 6.54 -11.03 7.22
N ALA A 481 5.23 -11.08 7.44
CA ALA A 481 4.60 -10.50 8.64
C ALA A 481 5.13 -11.12 9.93
N GLY A 482 5.28 -12.46 9.97
CA GLY A 482 5.84 -13.18 11.12
C GLY A 482 7.29 -12.79 11.43
N VAL A 483 8.13 -12.63 10.41
CA VAL A 483 9.51 -12.14 10.58
C VAL A 483 9.52 -10.71 11.09
N MET A 484 8.66 -9.82 10.53
CA MET A 484 8.55 -8.45 11.01
C MET A 484 8.08 -8.40 12.47
N LEU A 485 7.10 -9.25 12.83
CA LEU A 485 6.59 -9.35 14.20
C LEU A 485 7.68 -9.80 15.17
N LEU A 486 8.42 -10.83 14.83
CA LEU A 486 9.51 -11.35 15.67
C LEU A 486 10.65 -10.34 15.81
N VAL A 487 11.11 -9.76 14.70
CA VAL A 487 12.23 -8.80 14.74
C VAL A 487 11.81 -7.52 15.46
N GLY A 488 10.59 -7.01 15.24
CA GLY A 488 10.10 -5.84 15.96
C GLY A 488 10.08 -6.02 17.48
N GLY A 489 9.66 -7.20 17.96
CA GLY A 489 9.74 -7.53 19.37
C GLY A 489 11.16 -7.71 19.87
N LEU A 490 12.05 -8.41 19.14
CA LEU A 490 13.45 -8.60 19.51
C LEU A 490 14.25 -7.29 19.55
N THR A 491 13.88 -6.31 18.75
CA THR A 491 14.48 -4.97 18.73
C THR A 491 13.80 -3.97 19.66
N LEU A 492 12.91 -4.47 20.54
CA LEU A 492 12.18 -3.68 21.53
C LEU A 492 11.31 -2.54 20.92
N ALA A 493 10.87 -2.70 19.69
CA ALA A 493 9.85 -1.80 19.12
C ALA A 493 8.52 -1.90 19.87
N TYR A 494 8.26 -3.06 20.45
CA TYR A 494 7.17 -3.38 21.38
C TYR A 494 7.54 -4.58 22.24
N PRO A 495 6.92 -4.78 23.43
CA PRO A 495 7.21 -5.90 24.30
C PRO A 495 6.81 -7.24 23.67
N LEU A 496 7.64 -8.27 23.87
CA LEU A 496 7.33 -9.65 23.50
C LEU A 496 6.54 -10.38 24.58
N PHE A 497 6.75 -9.97 25.82
CA PHE A 497 6.15 -10.55 27.05
C PHE A 497 6.20 -9.55 28.19
#